data_05f8a50c48cf81cf830cbf178ae487c8
#
_entry.id   05f8a50c48cf81cf830cbf178ae487c8
#
_cell.length_a   1.000
_cell.length_b   1.000
_cell.length_c   1.000
_cell.angle_alpha   90.00
_cell.angle_beta   90.00
_cell.angle_gamma   90.00
#
_symmetry.space_group_name_H-M   'P 1'
#
loop_
_entity.id
_entity.type
_entity.pdbx_description
1 polymer ?
#
loop_
_entity_poly.entity_id
_entity_poly.type
_entity_poly.pdbx_seq_one_letter_code
_entity_poly.pdbx_strand_id
1 'polypeptide(L)'
;MVNTMVIRKRYEGQLNELFKDIRTLGLHTYSMIDQSIRVLTDSQITHAREIINNDKKINKLEFDINEKVVMLITKQQPMAKDLRLMMSTLKIASEFERMADNAANIAKIRTRAKFTDKYLVMRLETMGRLALLMLKDLNDAAKNDDLDLVKEIIDRDNDIDDLYKQIVNSTYLIDNDPFVSGQAHLVARYLERIGDHIVNISEHIYYFITGERYESYNN
;
A
#
# COMPACT_ATOMS: atom_id res chain seq x y z
N MET A 1 -29.50 13.62 29.34
CA MET A 1 -29.72 13.00 28.01
C MET A 1 -29.21 13.84 26.84
N VAL A 2 -29.45 15.15 26.74
CA VAL A 2 -29.02 16.01 25.62
C VAL A 2 -27.50 16.03 25.48
N ASN A 3 -26.73 16.06 26.57
CA ASN A 3 -25.26 16.16 26.53
C ASN A 3 -24.59 14.89 25.99
N THR A 4 -25.09 13.71 26.30
CA THR A 4 -24.55 12.41 25.82
C THR A 4 -24.77 12.24 24.31
N MET A 5 -25.90 12.71 23.78
CA MET A 5 -26.23 12.64 22.36
C MET A 5 -25.35 13.58 21.49
N VAL A 6 -25.03 14.76 22.05
CA VAL A 6 -24.11 15.72 21.39
C VAL A 6 -22.67 15.18 21.36
N ILE A 7 -22.21 14.59 22.46
CA ILE A 7 -20.86 13.97 22.55
C ILE A 7 -20.72 12.83 21.55
N ARG A 8 -21.73 11.97 21.45
CA ARG A 8 -21.72 10.83 20.51
C ARG A 8 -21.70 11.28 19.05
N LYS A 9 -22.50 12.27 18.67
CA LYS A 9 -22.49 12.84 17.30
C LYS A 9 -21.14 13.46 16.95
N ARG A 10 -20.48 14.11 17.90
CA ARG A 10 -19.15 14.67 17.71
C ARG A 10 -18.10 13.58 17.49
N TYR A 11 -18.17 12.49 18.24
CA TYR A 11 -17.29 11.33 18.09
C TYR A 11 -17.47 10.65 16.73
N GLU A 12 -18.72 10.39 16.33
CA GLU A 12 -19.05 9.85 15.00
C GLU A 12 -18.51 10.74 13.87
N GLY A 13 -18.59 12.06 14.00
CA GLY A 13 -18.01 13.00 13.07
C GLY A 13 -16.48 12.88 12.97
N GLN A 14 -15.80 12.72 14.11
CA GLN A 14 -14.34 12.55 14.16
C GLN A 14 -13.89 11.21 13.54
N LEU A 15 -14.65 10.14 13.74
CA LEU A 15 -14.38 8.85 13.07
C LEU A 15 -14.54 8.96 11.55
N ASN A 16 -15.58 9.65 11.08
CA ASN A 16 -15.78 9.86 9.64
C ASN A 16 -14.65 10.68 9.02
N GLU A 17 -14.12 11.67 9.72
CA GLU A 17 -12.93 12.41 9.27
C GLU A 17 -11.71 11.50 9.19
N LEU A 18 -11.49 10.63 10.18
CA LEU A 18 -10.39 9.66 10.18
C LEU A 18 -10.48 8.69 9.00
N PHE A 19 -11.67 8.17 8.70
CA PHE A 19 -11.90 7.33 7.52
C PHE A 19 -11.63 8.06 6.21
N LYS A 20 -12.00 9.33 6.13
CA LYS A 20 -11.71 10.16 4.97
C LYS A 20 -10.20 10.35 4.78
N ASP A 21 -9.46 10.55 5.86
CA ASP A 21 -8.00 10.75 5.81
C ASP A 21 -7.28 9.46 5.39
N ILE A 22 -7.65 8.30 5.94
CA ILE A 22 -7.11 6.99 5.52
C ILE A 22 -7.40 6.74 4.04
N ARG A 23 -8.62 7.02 3.59
CA ARG A 23 -8.97 6.88 2.17
C ARG A 23 -8.15 7.81 1.29
N THR A 24 -7.93 9.03 1.73
CA THR A 24 -7.09 10.01 1.00
C THR A 24 -5.65 9.53 0.93
N LEU A 25 -5.09 9.01 2.03
CA LEU A 25 -3.76 8.41 2.06
C LEU A 25 -3.66 7.24 1.07
N GLY A 26 -4.62 6.31 1.08
CA GLY A 26 -4.67 5.17 0.15
C GLY A 26 -4.74 5.61 -1.32
N LEU A 27 -5.54 6.63 -1.66
CA LEU A 27 -5.62 7.17 -3.02
C LEU A 27 -4.30 7.82 -3.47
N HIS A 28 -3.61 8.54 -2.59
CA HIS A 28 -2.30 9.11 -2.90
C HIS A 28 -1.25 8.03 -3.09
N THR A 29 -1.24 7.01 -2.23
CA THR A 29 -0.34 5.84 -2.36
C THR A 29 -0.60 5.09 -3.66
N TYR A 30 -1.87 4.81 -3.99
CA TYR A 30 -2.25 4.21 -5.27
C TYR A 30 -1.71 5.00 -6.47
N SER A 31 -1.94 6.32 -6.47
CA SER A 31 -1.44 7.21 -7.53
C SER A 31 0.08 7.19 -7.64
N MET A 32 0.77 7.14 -6.51
CA MET A 32 2.23 7.11 -6.46
C MET A 32 2.79 5.79 -7.02
N ILE A 33 2.16 4.66 -6.71
CA ILE A 33 2.52 3.35 -7.27
C ILE A 33 2.28 3.33 -8.78
N ASP A 34 1.10 3.75 -9.27
CA ASP A 34 0.78 3.81 -10.71
C ASP A 34 1.80 4.68 -11.48
N GLN A 35 2.15 5.85 -10.94
CA GLN A 35 3.15 6.72 -11.54
C GLN A 35 4.54 6.08 -11.53
N SER A 36 4.93 5.38 -10.46
CA SER A 36 6.24 4.72 -10.36
C SER A 36 6.41 3.58 -11.38
N ILE A 37 5.32 2.91 -11.74
CA ILE A 37 5.32 1.89 -12.79
C ILE A 37 5.44 2.55 -14.17
N ARG A 38 4.65 3.56 -14.44
CA ARG A 38 4.67 4.29 -15.72
C ARG A 38 6.01 4.93 -16.00
N VAL A 39 6.68 5.45 -14.97
CA VAL A 39 7.98 6.11 -15.14
C VAL A 39 9.09 5.17 -15.57
N LEU A 40 8.92 3.85 -15.43
CA LEU A 40 9.93 2.87 -15.89
C LEU A 40 10.19 2.97 -17.39
N THR A 41 9.17 3.32 -18.18
CA THR A 41 9.24 3.50 -19.64
C THR A 41 9.31 4.95 -20.09
N ASP A 42 9.08 5.90 -19.18
CA ASP A 42 9.08 7.32 -19.49
C ASP A 42 10.47 7.81 -19.93
N SER A 43 10.51 8.64 -20.96
CA SER A 43 11.74 9.30 -21.42
C SER A 43 12.16 10.46 -20.49
N GLN A 44 11.24 11.02 -19.71
CA GLN A 44 11.45 12.21 -18.88
C GLN A 44 11.76 11.86 -17.43
N ILE A 45 12.98 12.10 -17.01
CA ILE A 45 13.44 11.89 -15.62
C ILE A 45 12.74 12.85 -14.64
N THR A 46 12.17 13.96 -15.11
CA THR A 46 11.45 14.93 -14.29
C THR A 46 10.28 14.30 -13.55
N HIS A 47 9.51 13.41 -14.19
CA HIS A 47 8.39 12.71 -13.57
C HIS A 47 8.86 11.80 -12.41
N ALA A 48 10.00 11.12 -12.55
CA ALA A 48 10.58 10.36 -11.45
C ALA A 48 10.92 11.23 -10.22
N ARG A 49 11.44 12.44 -10.45
CA ARG A 49 11.73 13.38 -9.36
C ARG A 49 10.48 13.91 -8.68
N GLU A 50 9.40 14.09 -9.42
CA GLU A 50 8.10 14.50 -8.85
C GLU A 50 7.53 13.43 -7.91
N ILE A 51 7.62 12.15 -8.30
CA ILE A 51 7.21 11.02 -7.46
C ILE A 51 8.01 11.01 -6.15
N ILE A 52 9.34 11.15 -6.23
CA ILE A 52 10.23 11.20 -5.06
C ILE A 52 9.85 12.36 -4.12
N ASN A 53 9.48 13.53 -4.67
CA ASN A 53 9.10 14.67 -3.86
C ASN A 53 7.72 14.53 -3.22
N ASN A 54 6.81 13.77 -3.83
CA ASN A 54 5.47 13.52 -3.31
C ASN A 54 5.47 12.62 -2.07
N ASP A 55 6.50 11.83 -1.86
CA ASP A 55 6.69 10.99 -0.69
C ASP A 55 6.54 11.76 0.64
N LYS A 56 7.10 12.96 0.71
CA LYS A 56 6.97 13.84 1.89
C LYS A 56 5.52 14.17 2.26
N LYS A 57 4.61 14.18 1.28
CA LYS A 57 3.19 14.45 1.54
C LYS A 57 2.52 13.24 2.16
N ILE A 58 2.93 12.04 1.74
CA ILE A 58 2.45 10.77 2.29
C ILE A 58 2.86 10.66 3.76
N ASN A 59 4.16 10.90 4.06
CA ASN A 59 4.69 10.84 5.41
C ASN A 59 3.98 11.84 6.34
N LYS A 60 3.66 13.04 5.83
CA LYS A 60 2.89 14.01 6.60
C LYS A 60 1.45 13.53 6.84
N LEU A 61 0.77 12.98 5.85
CA LEU A 61 -0.60 12.46 6.02
C LEU A 61 -0.64 11.31 7.02
N GLU A 62 0.32 10.39 6.95
CA GLU A 62 0.46 9.29 7.90
C GLU A 62 0.64 9.84 9.32
N PHE A 63 1.56 10.77 9.52
CA PHE A 63 1.79 11.42 10.82
C PHE A 63 0.51 12.11 11.34
N ASP A 64 -0.19 12.89 10.50
CA ASP A 64 -1.40 13.60 10.89
C ASP A 64 -2.54 12.61 11.30
N ILE A 65 -2.63 11.45 10.62
CA ILE A 65 -3.56 10.36 10.97
C ILE A 65 -3.20 9.78 12.35
N ASN A 66 -1.93 9.48 12.58
CA ASN A 66 -1.45 8.93 13.84
C ASN A 66 -1.75 9.86 15.00
N GLU A 67 -1.47 11.15 14.87
CA GLU A 67 -1.80 12.16 15.88
C GLU A 67 -3.32 12.23 16.16
N LYS A 68 -4.16 12.17 15.11
CA LYS A 68 -5.62 12.12 15.28
C LYS A 68 -6.07 10.89 16.06
N VAL A 69 -5.53 9.72 15.74
CA VAL A 69 -5.88 8.47 16.45
C VAL A 69 -5.49 8.56 17.91
N VAL A 70 -4.26 9.00 18.22
CA VAL A 70 -3.80 9.19 19.61
C VAL A 70 -4.71 10.15 20.36
N MET A 71 -5.08 11.28 19.74
CA MET A 71 -6.02 12.25 20.34
C MET A 71 -7.41 11.65 20.57
N LEU A 72 -7.92 10.84 19.64
CA LEU A 72 -9.22 10.18 19.80
C LEU A 72 -9.20 9.17 20.96
N ILE A 73 -8.18 8.32 21.04
CA ILE A 73 -8.02 7.35 22.14
C ILE A 73 -7.98 8.09 23.50
N THR A 74 -7.18 9.14 23.60
CA THR A 74 -6.99 9.89 24.85
C THR A 74 -8.27 10.60 25.30
N LYS A 75 -9.04 11.19 24.36
CA LYS A 75 -10.21 12.01 24.69
C LYS A 75 -11.50 11.20 24.86
N GLN A 76 -11.65 10.11 24.10
CA GLN A 76 -12.90 9.37 24.01
C GLN A 76 -12.89 8.06 24.80
N GLN A 77 -11.70 7.57 25.20
CA GLN A 77 -11.53 6.29 25.90
C GLN A 77 -12.33 5.15 25.22
N PRO A 78 -12.08 4.90 23.91
CA PRO A 78 -12.88 3.97 23.11
C PRO A 78 -12.77 2.56 23.67
N MET A 79 -13.85 1.78 23.55
CA MET A 79 -13.90 0.41 24.05
C MET A 79 -13.99 -0.60 22.91
N ALA A 80 -13.39 -1.76 23.12
CA ALA A 80 -13.50 -2.95 22.29
C ALA A 80 -13.41 -2.66 20.77
N LYS A 81 -14.54 -2.63 20.05
CA LYS A 81 -14.60 -2.45 18.60
C LYS A 81 -13.96 -1.14 18.12
N ASP A 82 -14.24 -0.03 18.81
CA ASP A 82 -13.71 1.27 18.42
C ASP A 82 -12.20 1.36 18.67
N LEU A 83 -11.71 0.74 19.74
CA LEU A 83 -10.26 0.66 19.98
C LEU A 83 -9.57 -0.20 18.92
N ARG A 84 -10.15 -1.35 18.53
CA ARG A 84 -9.60 -2.15 17.42
C ARG A 84 -9.54 -1.37 16.13
N LEU A 85 -10.59 -0.62 15.80
CA LEU A 85 -10.60 0.26 14.63
C LEU A 85 -9.43 1.23 14.65
N MET A 86 -9.22 1.92 15.76
CA MET A 86 -8.14 2.90 15.89
C MET A 86 -6.76 2.26 15.78
N MET A 87 -6.55 1.10 16.41
CA MET A 87 -5.29 0.35 16.32
C MET A 87 -5.04 -0.18 14.91
N SER A 88 -6.06 -0.69 14.23
CA SER A 88 -5.94 -1.11 12.82
C SER A 88 -5.64 0.10 11.91
N THR A 89 -6.28 1.24 12.16
CA THR A 89 -6.04 2.47 11.39
C THR A 89 -4.58 2.93 11.46
N LEU A 90 -3.96 2.92 12.65
CA LEU A 90 -2.53 3.24 12.81
C LEU A 90 -1.65 2.34 11.94
N LYS A 91 -1.90 1.04 11.99
CA LYS A 91 -1.12 0.05 11.23
C LYS A 91 -1.34 0.22 9.73
N ILE A 92 -2.59 0.36 9.29
CA ILE A 92 -2.93 0.58 7.88
C ILE A 92 -2.26 1.86 7.34
N ALA A 93 -2.24 2.94 8.12
CA ALA A 93 -1.57 4.17 7.72
C ALA A 93 -0.06 3.97 7.50
N SER A 94 0.59 3.23 8.40
CA SER A 94 2.01 2.88 8.28
C SER A 94 2.29 1.98 7.06
N GLU A 95 1.40 1.01 6.76
CA GLU A 95 1.57 0.17 5.56
C GLU A 95 1.44 0.99 4.27
N PHE A 96 0.52 1.95 4.20
CA PHE A 96 0.42 2.87 3.05
C PHE A 96 1.66 3.73 2.86
N GLU A 97 2.25 4.24 3.94
CA GLU A 97 3.50 4.99 3.90
C GLU A 97 4.65 4.13 3.36
N ARG A 98 4.80 2.89 3.84
CA ARG A 98 5.82 1.95 3.36
C ARG A 98 5.65 1.60 1.88
N MET A 99 4.42 1.47 1.41
CA MET A 99 4.14 1.26 -0.02
C MET A 99 4.57 2.47 -0.85
N ALA A 100 4.30 3.69 -0.39
CA ALA A 100 4.72 4.92 -1.04
C ALA A 100 6.25 5.06 -1.07
N ASP A 101 6.94 4.71 0.01
CA ASP A 101 8.40 4.65 0.10
C ASP A 101 8.98 3.68 -0.96
N ASN A 102 8.37 2.49 -1.12
CA ASN A 102 8.77 1.54 -2.16
C ASN A 102 8.54 2.12 -3.57
N ALA A 103 7.43 2.81 -3.82
CA ALA A 103 7.15 3.49 -5.08
C ALA A 103 8.17 4.62 -5.36
N ALA A 104 8.54 5.42 -4.34
CA ALA A 104 9.59 6.43 -4.45
C ALA A 104 10.96 5.79 -4.76
N ASN A 105 11.27 4.62 -4.20
CA ASN A 105 12.51 3.89 -4.47
C ASN A 105 12.55 3.35 -5.90
N ILE A 106 11.43 2.89 -6.47
CA ILE A 106 11.31 2.56 -7.89
C ILE A 106 11.63 3.79 -8.75
N ALA A 107 11.04 4.95 -8.44
CA ALA A 107 11.32 6.19 -9.16
C ALA A 107 12.80 6.63 -9.03
N LYS A 108 13.44 6.46 -7.86
CA LYS A 108 14.88 6.70 -7.67
C LYS A 108 15.72 5.83 -8.60
N ILE A 109 15.37 4.55 -8.75
CA ILE A 109 16.06 3.65 -9.68
C ILE A 109 15.97 4.18 -11.12
N ARG A 110 14.78 4.61 -11.55
CA ARG A 110 14.58 5.16 -12.88
C ARG A 110 15.47 6.37 -13.18
N THR A 111 15.84 7.15 -12.17
CA THR A 111 16.78 8.28 -12.36
C THR A 111 18.21 7.83 -12.65
N ARG A 112 18.56 6.56 -12.42
CA ARG A 112 19.91 5.99 -12.53
C ARG A 112 20.04 4.98 -13.65
N ALA A 113 18.95 4.28 -13.98
CA ALA A 113 18.91 3.23 -14.98
C ALA A 113 17.75 3.43 -15.95
N LYS A 114 17.99 3.07 -17.23
CA LYS A 114 16.96 3.03 -18.26
C LYS A 114 16.76 1.57 -18.66
N PHE A 115 15.54 1.09 -18.56
CA PHE A 115 15.19 -0.26 -18.99
C PHE A 115 14.80 -0.24 -20.47
N THR A 116 15.53 -0.99 -21.30
CA THR A 116 15.33 -1.07 -22.76
C THR A 116 14.75 -2.40 -23.19
N ASP A 117 14.92 -3.45 -22.38
CA ASP A 117 14.35 -4.76 -22.67
C ASP A 117 12.83 -4.75 -22.44
N LYS A 118 12.10 -5.00 -23.53
CA LYS A 118 10.62 -4.95 -23.53
C LYS A 118 9.98 -6.05 -22.67
N TYR A 119 10.60 -7.24 -22.61
CA TYR A 119 10.05 -8.35 -21.83
C TYR A 119 10.23 -8.11 -20.34
N LEU A 120 11.38 -7.60 -19.94
CA LEU A 120 11.63 -7.21 -18.56
C LEU A 120 10.63 -6.13 -18.11
N VAL A 121 10.52 -5.06 -18.89
CA VAL A 121 9.59 -3.95 -18.58
C VAL A 121 8.17 -4.45 -18.48
N MET A 122 7.70 -5.27 -19.43
CA MET A 122 6.35 -5.84 -19.40
C MET A 122 6.08 -6.65 -18.11
N ARG A 123 7.05 -7.43 -17.62
CA ARG A 123 6.91 -8.20 -16.38
C ARG A 123 6.85 -7.31 -15.16
N LEU A 124 7.69 -6.28 -15.07
CA LEU A 124 7.65 -5.30 -14.00
C LEU A 124 6.31 -4.53 -13.98
N GLU A 125 5.85 -4.11 -15.16
CA GLU A 125 4.52 -3.49 -15.29
C GLU A 125 3.39 -4.43 -14.88
N THR A 126 3.49 -5.73 -15.20
CA THR A 126 2.48 -6.72 -14.83
C THR A 126 2.42 -6.88 -13.32
N MET A 127 3.57 -7.02 -12.63
CA MET A 127 3.62 -7.04 -11.15
C MET A 127 2.95 -5.81 -10.54
N GLY A 128 3.31 -4.63 -11.04
CA GLY A 128 2.75 -3.39 -10.53
C GLY A 128 1.24 -3.26 -10.76
N ARG A 129 0.73 -3.72 -11.92
CA ARG A 129 -0.71 -3.74 -12.21
C ARG A 129 -1.48 -4.71 -11.31
N LEU A 130 -0.90 -5.88 -11.00
CA LEU A 130 -1.49 -6.82 -10.04
C LEU A 130 -1.60 -6.17 -8.65
N ALA A 131 -0.54 -5.55 -8.16
CA ALA A 131 -0.57 -4.83 -6.89
C ALA A 131 -1.64 -3.71 -6.87
N LEU A 132 -1.77 -2.94 -7.96
CA LEU A 132 -2.79 -1.90 -8.08
C LEU A 132 -4.22 -2.48 -8.10
N LEU A 133 -4.41 -3.66 -8.73
CA LEU A 133 -5.70 -4.34 -8.72
C LEU A 133 -6.04 -4.83 -7.30
N MET A 134 -5.10 -5.49 -6.62
CA MET A 134 -5.28 -5.91 -5.23
C MET A 134 -5.64 -4.73 -4.33
N LEU A 135 -4.95 -3.59 -4.48
CA LEU A 135 -5.21 -2.39 -3.69
C LEU A 135 -6.58 -1.76 -3.97
N LYS A 136 -7.07 -1.85 -5.22
CA LYS A 136 -8.42 -1.43 -5.57
C LYS A 136 -9.46 -2.33 -4.93
N ASP A 137 -9.30 -3.64 -5.06
CA ASP A 137 -10.21 -4.63 -4.49
C ASP A 137 -10.23 -4.55 -2.95
N LEU A 138 -9.09 -4.23 -2.34
CA LEU A 138 -8.98 -3.98 -0.89
C LEU A 138 -9.87 -2.83 -0.41
N ASN A 139 -9.95 -1.74 -1.18
CA ASN A 139 -10.86 -0.63 -0.86
C ASN A 139 -12.35 -1.09 -0.93
N ASP A 140 -12.68 -1.95 -1.87
CA ASP A 140 -14.05 -2.47 -2.01
C ASP A 140 -14.37 -3.50 -0.92
N ALA A 141 -13.41 -4.35 -0.56
CA ALA A 141 -13.52 -5.29 0.55
C ALA A 141 -13.73 -4.55 1.90
N ALA A 142 -12.92 -3.53 2.18
CA ALA A 142 -13.04 -2.73 3.39
C ALA A 142 -14.37 -1.96 3.49
N LYS A 143 -14.91 -1.48 2.35
CA LYS A 143 -16.17 -0.73 2.29
C LYS A 143 -17.39 -1.62 2.56
N ASN A 144 -17.32 -2.88 2.16
CA ASN A 144 -18.44 -3.81 2.20
C ASN A 144 -18.33 -4.84 3.33
N ASP A 145 -17.29 -4.76 4.17
CA ASP A 145 -16.93 -5.77 5.18
C ASP A 145 -16.81 -7.19 4.57
N ASP A 146 -16.30 -7.28 3.32
CA ASP A 146 -16.23 -8.51 2.53
C ASP A 146 -14.97 -9.32 2.88
N LEU A 147 -15.14 -10.28 3.80
CA LEU A 147 -14.07 -11.14 4.28
C LEU A 147 -13.57 -12.14 3.24
N ASP A 148 -14.42 -12.54 2.30
CA ASP A 148 -14.03 -13.50 1.27
C ASP A 148 -13.13 -12.82 0.25
N LEU A 149 -13.45 -11.57 -0.13
CA LEU A 149 -12.56 -10.76 -0.96
C LEU A 149 -11.23 -10.43 -0.25
N VAL A 150 -11.25 -10.18 1.07
CA VAL A 150 -10.02 -9.99 1.86
C VAL A 150 -9.10 -11.22 1.75
N LYS A 151 -9.64 -12.44 1.90
CA LYS A 151 -8.86 -13.68 1.77
C LYS A 151 -8.32 -13.87 0.35
N GLU A 152 -9.17 -13.62 -0.67
CA GLU A 152 -8.77 -13.70 -2.07
C GLU A 152 -7.60 -12.75 -2.39
N ILE A 153 -7.61 -11.53 -1.84
CA ILE A 153 -6.50 -10.58 -2.01
C ILE A 153 -5.21 -11.12 -1.41
N ILE A 154 -5.26 -11.73 -0.21
CA ILE A 154 -4.10 -12.36 0.42
C ILE A 154 -3.55 -13.49 -0.45
N ASP A 155 -4.41 -14.33 -1.00
CA ASP A 155 -4.00 -15.45 -1.86
C ASP A 155 -3.37 -14.98 -3.19
N ARG A 156 -3.82 -13.86 -3.74
CA ARG A 156 -3.29 -13.28 -4.99
C ARG A 156 -1.84 -12.78 -4.88
N ASP A 157 -1.32 -12.56 -3.70
CA ASP A 157 0.07 -12.17 -3.50
C ASP A 157 1.05 -13.23 -4.00
N ASN A 158 0.65 -14.50 -3.99
CA ASN A 158 1.42 -15.58 -4.60
C ASN A 158 1.73 -15.33 -6.09
N ASP A 159 0.85 -14.67 -6.83
CA ASP A 159 1.06 -14.32 -8.24
C ASP A 159 2.17 -13.26 -8.39
N ILE A 160 2.24 -12.29 -7.46
CA ILE A 160 3.31 -11.29 -7.42
C ILE A 160 4.65 -11.95 -7.08
N ASP A 161 4.67 -12.83 -6.11
CA ASP A 161 5.84 -13.62 -5.70
C ASP A 161 6.39 -14.48 -6.84
N ASP A 162 5.51 -15.13 -7.58
CA ASP A 162 5.91 -15.97 -8.71
C ASP A 162 6.47 -15.14 -9.87
N LEU A 163 5.90 -13.97 -10.15
CA LEU A 163 6.49 -13.03 -11.11
C LEU A 163 7.85 -12.50 -10.64
N TYR A 164 7.99 -12.18 -9.35
CA TYR A 164 9.27 -11.80 -8.77
C TYR A 164 10.35 -12.88 -9.01
N LYS A 165 10.06 -14.14 -8.66
CA LYS A 165 10.96 -15.29 -8.89
C LYS A 165 11.33 -15.43 -10.37
N GLN A 166 10.35 -15.27 -11.29
CA GLN A 166 10.61 -15.33 -12.74
C GLN A 166 11.52 -14.19 -13.19
N ILE A 167 11.34 -12.96 -12.70
CA ILE A 167 12.19 -11.83 -13.04
C ILE A 167 13.61 -12.08 -12.53
N VAL A 168 13.77 -12.46 -11.25
CA VAL A 168 15.08 -12.76 -10.65
C VAL A 168 15.84 -13.82 -11.48
N ASN A 169 15.15 -14.89 -11.89
CA ASN A 169 15.80 -15.98 -12.64
C ASN A 169 16.11 -15.65 -14.10
N SER A 170 15.40 -14.68 -14.70
CA SER A 170 15.54 -14.39 -16.15
C SER A 170 16.35 -13.12 -16.45
N THR A 171 16.50 -12.22 -15.49
CA THR A 171 17.10 -10.89 -15.72
C THR A 171 18.54 -10.98 -16.24
N TYR A 172 19.33 -11.94 -15.76
CA TYR A 172 20.70 -12.16 -16.23
C TYR A 172 20.79 -12.64 -17.68
N LEU A 173 19.70 -13.17 -18.23
CA LEU A 173 19.64 -13.67 -19.61
C LEU A 173 19.14 -12.62 -20.60
N ILE A 174 18.42 -11.60 -20.11
CA ILE A 174 17.68 -10.63 -20.94
C ILE A 174 18.53 -9.40 -21.23
N ASP A 175 19.27 -8.90 -20.25
CA ASP A 175 20.09 -7.70 -20.36
C ASP A 175 21.56 -8.05 -20.06
N ASN A 176 22.45 -7.76 -21.01
CA ASN A 176 23.89 -8.02 -20.86
C ASN A 176 24.59 -6.98 -19.95
N ASP A 177 23.87 -5.97 -19.45
CA ASP A 177 24.39 -4.99 -18.51
C ASP A 177 24.10 -5.42 -17.05
N PRO A 178 25.11 -5.86 -16.28
CA PRO A 178 24.93 -6.27 -14.89
C PRO A 178 24.37 -5.17 -13.99
N PHE A 179 24.64 -3.90 -14.29
CA PHE A 179 24.09 -2.79 -13.52
C PHE A 179 22.59 -2.66 -13.74
N VAL A 180 22.12 -2.67 -14.99
CA VAL A 180 20.70 -2.60 -15.34
C VAL A 180 19.96 -3.82 -14.79
N SER A 181 20.53 -5.02 -14.90
CA SER A 181 19.97 -6.24 -14.31
C SER A 181 19.80 -6.12 -12.80
N GLY A 182 20.82 -5.63 -12.09
CA GLY A 182 20.74 -5.37 -10.65
C GLY A 182 19.66 -4.35 -10.27
N GLN A 183 19.51 -3.27 -11.06
CA GLN A 183 18.45 -2.28 -10.84
C GLN A 183 17.04 -2.86 -11.09
N ALA A 184 16.90 -3.74 -12.08
CA ALA A 184 15.63 -4.42 -12.36
C ALA A 184 15.22 -5.36 -11.22
N HIS A 185 16.17 -6.09 -10.62
CA HIS A 185 15.91 -6.88 -9.41
C HIS A 185 15.40 -6.03 -8.25
N LEU A 186 16.00 -4.86 -8.05
CA LEU A 186 15.55 -3.93 -7.00
C LEU A 186 14.14 -3.41 -7.27
N VAL A 187 13.79 -3.09 -8.53
CA VAL A 187 12.41 -2.71 -8.89
C VAL A 187 11.44 -3.84 -8.58
N ALA A 188 11.75 -5.07 -9.03
CA ALA A 188 10.93 -6.25 -8.76
C ALA A 188 10.76 -6.47 -7.24
N ARG A 189 11.83 -6.31 -6.45
CA ARG A 189 11.78 -6.43 -5.00
C ARG A 189 10.90 -5.37 -4.34
N TYR A 190 10.93 -4.12 -4.81
CA TYR A 190 10.04 -3.09 -4.29
C TYR A 190 8.58 -3.33 -4.65
N LEU A 191 8.31 -3.90 -5.85
CA LEU A 191 6.94 -4.29 -6.24
C LEU A 191 6.42 -5.46 -5.42
N GLU A 192 7.24 -6.46 -5.14
CA GLU A 192 6.89 -7.57 -4.25
C GLU A 192 6.59 -7.04 -2.84
N ARG A 193 7.43 -6.16 -2.27
CA ARG A 193 7.15 -5.56 -0.97
C ARG A 193 5.87 -4.72 -0.94
N ILE A 194 5.47 -4.13 -2.05
CA ILE A 194 4.15 -3.47 -2.14
C ILE A 194 3.04 -4.51 -1.99
N GLY A 195 3.17 -5.70 -2.58
CA GLY A 195 2.26 -6.84 -2.38
C GLY A 195 2.18 -7.25 -0.91
N ASP A 196 3.33 -7.49 -0.27
CA ASP A 196 3.42 -7.81 1.17
C ASP A 196 2.65 -6.80 2.03
N HIS A 197 2.81 -5.49 1.75
CA HIS A 197 2.11 -4.44 2.50
C HIS A 197 0.60 -4.45 2.27
N ILE A 198 0.13 -4.82 1.07
CA ILE A 198 -1.31 -4.99 0.78
C ILE A 198 -1.87 -6.17 1.59
N VAL A 199 -1.14 -7.29 1.68
CA VAL A 199 -1.48 -8.42 2.55
C VAL A 199 -1.60 -7.98 4.00
N ASN A 200 -0.62 -7.24 4.52
CA ASN A 200 -0.66 -6.72 5.89
C ASN A 200 -1.90 -5.84 6.14
N ILE A 201 -2.27 -4.97 5.19
CA ILE A 201 -3.50 -4.18 5.31
C ILE A 201 -4.73 -5.09 5.31
N SER A 202 -4.77 -6.11 4.45
CA SER A 202 -5.86 -7.09 4.39
C SER A 202 -6.05 -7.81 5.73
N GLU A 203 -4.96 -8.25 6.37
CA GLU A 203 -4.98 -8.85 7.71
C GLU A 203 -5.47 -7.89 8.79
N HIS A 204 -5.11 -6.59 8.70
CA HIS A 204 -5.60 -5.59 9.65
C HIS A 204 -7.09 -5.28 9.46
N ILE A 205 -7.60 -5.32 8.23
CA ILE A 205 -9.04 -5.22 7.94
C ILE A 205 -9.77 -6.45 8.46
N TYR A 206 -9.25 -7.66 8.21
CA TYR A 206 -9.79 -8.90 8.75
C TYR A 206 -9.91 -8.84 10.29
N TYR A 207 -8.81 -8.46 10.96
CA TYR A 207 -8.79 -8.30 12.41
C TYR A 207 -9.79 -7.25 12.91
N PHE A 208 -9.91 -6.14 12.21
CA PHE A 208 -10.90 -5.12 12.57
C PHE A 208 -12.34 -5.65 12.52
N ILE A 209 -12.69 -6.38 11.46
CA ILE A 209 -14.05 -6.88 11.24
C ILE A 209 -14.37 -8.01 12.23
N THR A 210 -13.49 -9.00 12.35
CA THR A 210 -13.74 -10.23 13.12
C THR A 210 -13.34 -10.12 14.59
N GLY A 211 -12.30 -9.35 14.90
CA GLY A 211 -11.62 -9.35 16.19
C GLY A 211 -10.59 -10.47 16.36
N GLU A 212 -10.38 -11.30 15.34
CA GLU A 212 -9.46 -12.44 15.32
C GLU A 212 -8.29 -12.15 14.36
N ARG A 213 -7.12 -12.73 14.64
CA ARG A 213 -6.00 -12.65 13.70
C ARG A 213 -6.28 -13.55 12.50
N TYR A 214 -5.90 -13.07 11.33
CA TYR A 214 -5.87 -13.94 10.16
C TYR A 214 -4.76 -14.98 10.34
N GLU A 215 -5.12 -16.25 10.30
CA GLU A 215 -4.17 -17.35 10.27
C GLU A 215 -4.21 -17.98 8.87
N SER A 216 -3.13 -17.79 8.12
CA SER A 216 -2.96 -18.55 6.88
C SER A 216 -2.73 -20.02 7.26
N TYR A 217 -3.72 -20.88 7.05
CA TYR A 217 -3.53 -22.32 7.11
C TYR A 217 -2.71 -22.79 5.89
N ASN A 218 -1.47 -22.34 5.79
CA ASN A 218 -0.50 -22.93 4.89
C ASN A 218 0.10 -24.15 5.61
N ASN A 219 -0.55 -25.31 5.42
CA ASN A 219 0.05 -26.62 5.60
C ASN A 219 0.92 -26.98 4.39
#